data_431eadc2466f495ba6179a13fc17c9d5
#
_entry.id   431eadc2466f495ba6179a13fc17c9d5
#
_cell.length_a   1.000
_cell.length_b   1.000
_cell.length_c   1.000
_cell.angle_alpha   90.00
_cell.angle_beta   90.00
_cell.angle_gamma   90.00
#
_symmetry.space_group_name_H-M   'P 1'
#
loop_
_entity.id
_entity.type
_entity.pdbx_description
1 polymer ?
#
loop_
_entity_poly.entity_id
_entity_poly.type
_entity_poly.pdbx_seq_one_letter_code
_entity_poly.pdbx_strand_id
1 'polypeptide(L)'
;MVFVQVALDRLDSRGSKVADYLLVIDMQSDYVAVGKAYHEELIAAVNDKIASYPSDRVIYILNRFFWERKDRKKKFATGLLLVSSRIFEKRWASCFTNSDLKDFLEGNGTKSIEFIGVDGNGCVKASVLAAIKENYQVSVDLSAVGVANQKKFQKTLHKWHSARVSVEGELS
;
A
#
# COMPACT_ATOMS: atom_id res chain seq x y z
N MET A 1 -21.06 23.13 -24.39
CA MET A 1 -19.62 23.39 -24.18
C MET A 1 -19.12 22.31 -23.20
N VAL A 2 -18.53 21.23 -23.73
CA VAL A 2 -18.10 20.07 -22.90
C VAL A 2 -16.69 20.44 -22.39
N PHE A 3 -16.56 20.68 -21.09
CA PHE A 3 -15.24 20.77 -20.46
C PHE A 3 -14.61 19.38 -20.43
N VAL A 4 -13.71 19.12 -21.36
CA VAL A 4 -12.78 18.00 -21.26
C VAL A 4 -11.79 18.37 -20.15
N GLN A 5 -12.01 17.85 -18.96
CA GLN A 5 -11.06 17.95 -17.86
C GLN A 5 -9.89 17.02 -18.21
N VAL A 6 -8.86 17.61 -18.83
CA VAL A 6 -7.58 16.93 -19.04
C VAL A 6 -7.03 16.65 -17.64
N ALA A 7 -7.05 15.38 -17.26
CA ALA A 7 -6.34 14.94 -16.06
C ALA A 7 -4.85 15.21 -16.31
N LEU A 8 -4.33 16.25 -15.70
CA LEU A 8 -2.89 16.51 -15.66
C LEU A 8 -2.25 15.32 -14.96
N ASP A 9 -1.54 14.50 -15.72
CA ASP A 9 -0.74 13.41 -15.18
C ASP A 9 0.20 14.01 -14.12
N ARG A 10 -0.01 13.63 -12.87
CA ARG A 10 0.83 14.06 -11.75
C ARG A 10 2.12 13.26 -11.82
N LEU A 11 3.24 13.97 -11.86
CA LEU A 11 4.56 13.39 -11.85
C LEU A 11 5.16 13.55 -10.45
N ASP A 12 5.91 12.55 -9.99
CA ASP A 12 6.74 12.66 -8.79
C ASP A 12 8.00 13.52 -9.07
N SER A 13 8.84 13.72 -8.06
CA SER A 13 10.11 14.46 -8.19
C SER A 13 11.09 13.83 -9.18
N ARG A 14 10.84 12.59 -9.64
CA ARG A 14 11.63 11.84 -10.63
C ARG A 14 10.99 11.84 -12.02
N GLY A 15 9.84 12.49 -12.17
CA GLY A 15 9.10 12.54 -13.45
C GLY A 15 8.27 11.27 -13.73
N SER A 16 8.05 10.42 -12.74
CA SER A 16 7.20 9.23 -12.85
C SER A 16 5.74 9.58 -12.53
N LYS A 17 4.82 8.91 -13.22
CA LYS A 17 3.38 9.11 -12.99
C LYS A 17 2.99 8.59 -11.61
N VAL A 18 2.49 9.47 -10.75
CA VAL A 18 2.02 9.14 -9.40
C VAL A 18 0.60 8.59 -9.48
N ALA A 19 0.32 7.50 -8.77
CA ALA A 19 -1.04 6.95 -8.65
C ALA A 19 -1.97 7.93 -7.89
N ASP A 20 -3.29 7.75 -8.05
CA ASP A 20 -4.26 8.59 -7.35
C ASP A 20 -4.15 8.49 -5.83
N TYR A 21 -3.86 7.28 -5.33
CA TYR A 21 -3.64 7.04 -3.91
C TYR A 21 -2.48 6.07 -3.68
N LEU A 22 -1.72 6.34 -2.60
CA LEU A 22 -0.75 5.43 -2.00
C LEU A 22 -1.39 4.70 -0.82
N LEU A 23 -1.42 3.37 -0.84
CA LEU A 23 -1.85 2.55 0.28
C LEU A 23 -0.64 1.94 0.99
N VAL A 24 -0.47 2.32 2.26
CA VAL A 24 0.60 1.85 3.15
C VAL A 24 0.06 0.69 3.98
N ILE A 25 0.46 -0.54 3.64
CA ILE A 25 -0.12 -1.78 4.18
C ILE A 25 0.63 -2.24 5.42
N ASP A 26 -0.09 -2.37 6.54
CA ASP A 26 0.32 -3.07 7.77
C ASP A 26 1.68 -2.65 8.34
N MET A 27 2.09 -1.40 8.15
CA MET A 27 3.31 -0.84 8.76
C MET A 27 3.09 -0.61 10.26
N GLN A 28 2.92 -1.70 11.00
CA GLN A 28 2.59 -1.73 12.43
C GLN A 28 3.74 -2.27 13.27
N SER A 29 3.83 -1.82 14.52
CA SER A 29 4.82 -2.33 15.48
C SER A 29 4.68 -3.84 15.76
N ASP A 30 3.53 -4.42 15.47
CA ASP A 30 3.33 -5.87 15.55
C ASP A 30 4.21 -6.63 14.53
N TYR A 31 4.54 -6.01 13.40
CA TYR A 31 5.25 -6.62 12.28
C TYR A 31 6.62 -6.00 12.03
N VAL A 32 6.73 -4.68 12.16
CA VAL A 32 7.93 -3.91 11.80
C VAL A 32 8.55 -3.33 13.06
N ALA A 33 9.57 -4.00 13.58
CA ALA A 33 10.33 -3.58 14.76
C ALA A 33 11.67 -4.33 14.81
N VAL A 34 12.56 -3.86 15.66
CA VAL A 34 13.82 -4.56 15.96
C VAL A 34 13.54 -6.00 16.39
N GLY A 35 14.23 -6.97 15.79
CA GLY A 35 14.05 -8.40 16.05
C GLY A 35 12.82 -9.03 15.39
N LYS A 36 12.08 -8.29 14.58
CA LYS A 36 11.00 -8.80 13.72
C LYS A 36 11.51 -9.17 12.33
N ALA A 37 10.59 -9.70 11.49
CA ALA A 37 10.92 -10.16 10.13
C ALA A 37 11.36 -9.04 9.18
N TYR A 38 11.10 -7.77 9.53
CA TYR A 38 11.39 -6.60 8.70
C TYR A 38 12.30 -5.64 9.45
N HIS A 39 13.27 -5.05 8.74
CA HIS A 39 14.29 -4.17 9.28
C HIS A 39 13.88 -2.70 9.24
N GLU A 40 14.57 -1.87 10.03
CA GLU A 40 14.36 -0.42 10.07
C GLU A 40 14.61 0.26 8.72
N GLU A 41 15.48 -0.31 7.88
CA GLU A 41 15.76 0.17 6.52
C GLU A 41 14.49 0.25 5.66
N LEU A 42 13.57 -0.70 5.83
CA LEU A 42 12.27 -0.65 5.17
C LEU A 42 11.49 0.61 5.56
N ILE A 43 11.58 1.06 6.81
CA ILE A 43 10.88 2.27 7.28
C ILE A 43 11.38 3.50 6.51
N ALA A 44 12.69 3.60 6.28
CA ALA A 44 13.25 4.71 5.52
C ALA A 44 12.71 4.73 4.08
N ALA A 45 12.73 3.60 3.38
CA ALA A 45 12.22 3.49 2.02
C ALA A 45 10.70 3.76 1.94
N VAL A 46 9.93 3.26 2.91
CA VAL A 46 8.49 3.54 3.01
C VAL A 46 8.24 5.04 3.26
N ASN A 47 9.03 5.67 4.14
CA ASN A 47 8.90 7.10 4.43
C ASN A 47 9.24 7.96 3.20
N ASP A 48 10.27 7.61 2.44
CA ASP A 48 10.64 8.31 1.20
C ASP A 48 9.50 8.23 0.18
N LYS A 49 8.86 7.07 0.05
CA LYS A 49 7.70 6.91 -0.82
C LYS A 49 6.50 7.72 -0.30
N ILE A 50 6.21 7.70 0.99
CA ILE A 50 5.13 8.51 1.59
C ILE A 50 5.39 10.00 1.32
N ALA A 51 6.63 10.48 1.51
CA ALA A 51 7.00 11.88 1.28
C ALA A 51 6.86 12.32 -0.19
N SER A 52 6.88 11.38 -1.14
CA SER A 52 6.70 11.65 -2.57
C SER A 52 5.24 11.91 -2.97
N TYR A 53 4.28 11.62 -2.08
CA TYR A 53 2.85 11.83 -2.31
C TYR A 53 2.32 13.06 -1.58
N PRO A 54 1.32 13.77 -2.13
CA PRO A 54 0.54 14.72 -1.35
C PRO A 54 -0.10 14.04 -0.14
N SER A 55 -0.12 14.72 1.01
CA SER A 55 -0.62 14.13 2.26
C SER A 55 -2.06 13.63 2.19
N ASP A 56 -2.90 14.30 1.39
CA ASP A 56 -4.30 13.93 1.15
C ASP A 56 -4.46 12.72 0.21
N ARG A 57 -3.36 12.16 -0.30
CA ARG A 57 -3.33 10.98 -1.17
C ARG A 57 -2.70 9.75 -0.52
N VAL A 58 -2.33 9.85 0.74
CA VAL A 58 -1.77 8.72 1.52
C VAL A 58 -2.84 8.12 2.42
N ILE A 59 -3.00 6.80 2.33
CA ILE A 59 -3.94 6.01 3.13
C ILE A 59 -3.15 4.93 3.88
N TYR A 60 -3.37 4.85 5.19
CA TYR A 60 -2.77 3.82 6.03
C TYR A 60 -3.76 2.69 6.29
N ILE A 61 -3.30 1.46 6.09
CA ILE A 61 -4.08 0.27 6.37
C ILE A 61 -3.49 -0.42 7.60
N LEU A 62 -4.34 -0.68 8.59
CA LEU A 62 -3.99 -1.44 9.78
C LEU A 62 -4.68 -2.80 9.75
N ASN A 63 -3.97 -3.83 10.19
CA ASN A 63 -4.54 -5.16 10.34
C ASN A 63 -4.90 -5.41 11.81
N ARG A 64 -6.13 -5.84 12.03
CA ARG A 64 -6.62 -6.35 13.30
C ARG A 64 -7.30 -7.68 13.04
N PHE A 65 -6.72 -8.77 13.47
CA PHE A 65 -7.34 -10.08 13.32
C PHE A 65 -8.70 -10.14 14.02
N PHE A 66 -9.61 -10.97 13.51
CA PHE A 66 -10.98 -11.06 14.01
C PHE A 66 -11.06 -11.54 15.48
N TRP A 67 -10.03 -12.24 15.98
CA TRP A 67 -9.92 -12.66 17.38
C TRP A 67 -9.30 -11.61 18.30
N GLU A 68 -8.74 -10.53 17.76
CA GLU A 68 -8.17 -9.46 18.58
C GLU A 68 -9.28 -8.55 19.12
N ARG A 69 -9.11 -8.14 20.38
CA ARG A 69 -10.05 -7.22 21.03
C ARG A 69 -10.06 -5.86 20.34
N LYS A 70 -11.26 -5.29 20.16
CA LYS A 70 -11.44 -3.97 19.51
C LYS A 70 -10.84 -2.81 20.32
N ASP A 71 -10.75 -2.96 21.62
CA ASP A 71 -10.22 -1.95 22.55
C ASP A 71 -8.67 -1.87 22.54
N ARG A 72 -7.98 -2.88 22.01
CA ARG A 72 -6.53 -2.85 21.86
C ARG A 72 -6.13 -1.90 20.73
N LYS A 73 -5.55 -0.75 21.09
CA LYS A 73 -5.03 0.20 20.09
C LYS A 73 -3.90 -0.43 19.29
N LYS A 74 -4.04 -0.41 17.96
CA LYS A 74 -2.95 -0.75 17.04
C LYS A 74 -2.00 0.44 16.96
N LYS A 75 -0.68 0.15 16.91
CA LYS A 75 0.37 1.16 16.82
C LYS A 75 1.09 1.01 15.49
N PHE A 76 1.37 2.13 14.87
CA PHE A 76 2.27 2.17 13.72
C PHE A 76 3.70 1.81 14.14
N ALA A 77 4.49 1.35 13.20
CA ALA A 77 5.91 1.11 13.40
C ALA A 77 6.60 2.41 13.85
N THR A 78 7.55 2.27 14.76
CA THR A 78 8.33 3.41 15.26
C THR A 78 9.09 4.06 14.10
N GLY A 79 9.01 5.37 13.98
CA GLY A 79 9.67 6.13 12.91
C GLY A 79 8.90 6.20 11.59
N LEU A 80 7.72 5.55 11.49
CA LEU A 80 6.87 5.70 10.30
C LEU A 80 6.36 7.13 10.17
N LEU A 81 6.51 7.71 8.98
CA LEU A 81 5.99 9.02 8.64
C LEU A 81 4.46 8.97 8.52
N LEU A 82 3.77 9.77 9.32
CA LEU A 82 2.31 9.89 9.29
C LEU A 82 1.92 11.29 8.77
N VAL A 83 1.45 11.37 7.54
CA VAL A 83 1.11 12.63 6.86
C VAL A 83 -0.40 12.85 6.70
N SER A 84 -1.20 11.81 6.96
CA SER A 84 -2.66 11.90 6.87
C SER A 84 -3.35 11.16 8.03
N SER A 85 -4.60 11.52 8.29
CA SER A 85 -5.47 10.81 9.24
C SER A 85 -6.35 9.74 8.58
N ARG A 86 -6.12 9.45 7.28
CA ARG A 86 -6.88 8.42 6.57
C ARG A 86 -6.35 7.04 6.93
N ILE A 87 -7.00 6.42 7.90
CA ILE A 87 -6.64 5.12 8.43
C ILE A 87 -7.84 4.20 8.30
N PHE A 88 -7.66 3.05 7.63
CA PHE A 88 -8.68 2.01 7.54
C PHE A 88 -8.15 0.73 8.17
N GLU A 89 -9.02 0.04 8.89
CA GLU A 89 -8.67 -1.19 9.58
C GLU A 89 -9.27 -2.39 8.85
N LYS A 90 -8.47 -3.40 8.55
CA LYS A 90 -8.92 -4.64 7.94
C LYS A 90 -8.78 -5.82 8.90
N ARG A 91 -9.53 -6.90 8.64
CA ARG A 91 -9.52 -8.12 9.45
C ARG A 91 -9.03 -9.35 8.70
N TRP A 92 -8.84 -9.21 7.39
CA TRP A 92 -8.38 -10.25 6.48
C TRP A 92 -7.16 -9.78 5.69
N ALA A 93 -6.58 -10.65 4.88
CA ALA A 93 -5.36 -10.32 4.15
C ALA A 93 -5.53 -9.10 3.22
N SER A 94 -6.61 -9.03 2.45
CA SER A 94 -6.86 -7.90 1.56
C SER A 94 -7.47 -6.70 2.29
N CYS A 95 -6.97 -5.48 1.99
CA CYS A 95 -7.57 -4.23 2.48
C CYS A 95 -8.97 -3.97 1.88
N PHE A 96 -9.29 -4.53 0.74
CA PHE A 96 -10.61 -4.43 0.11
C PHE A 96 -11.72 -5.23 0.81
N THR A 97 -11.40 -5.90 1.90
CA THR A 97 -12.42 -6.45 2.82
C THR A 97 -13.04 -5.37 3.72
N ASN A 98 -12.46 -4.17 3.76
CA ASN A 98 -13.04 -3.00 4.42
C ASN A 98 -13.92 -2.24 3.43
N SER A 99 -15.25 -2.19 3.70
CA SER A 99 -16.22 -1.50 2.84
C SER A 99 -16.01 0.00 2.80
N ASP A 100 -15.65 0.62 3.93
CA ASP A 100 -15.47 2.08 4.02
C ASP A 100 -14.29 2.53 3.15
N LEU A 101 -13.23 1.70 3.02
CA LEU A 101 -12.12 1.96 2.09
C LEU A 101 -12.61 1.90 0.64
N LYS A 102 -13.43 0.91 0.29
CA LYS A 102 -13.98 0.79 -1.08
C LYS A 102 -14.86 2.00 -1.41
N ASP A 103 -15.78 2.33 -0.54
CA ASP A 103 -16.68 3.48 -0.71
C ASP A 103 -15.90 4.79 -0.83
N PHE A 104 -14.83 4.94 -0.04
CA PHE A 104 -13.95 6.11 -0.13
C PHE A 104 -13.26 6.19 -1.50
N LEU A 105 -12.65 5.11 -1.97
CA LEU A 105 -11.94 5.08 -3.25
C LEU A 105 -12.88 5.33 -4.43
N GLU A 106 -14.05 4.69 -4.44
CA GLU A 106 -15.08 4.85 -5.47
C GLU A 106 -15.65 6.27 -5.46
N GLY A 107 -16.00 6.79 -4.27
CA GLY A 107 -16.55 8.14 -4.11
C GLY A 107 -15.59 9.24 -4.54
N ASN A 108 -14.29 8.99 -4.53
CA ASN A 108 -13.25 9.90 -5.03
C ASN A 108 -12.88 9.66 -6.49
N GLY A 109 -13.55 8.77 -7.20
CA GLY A 109 -13.31 8.48 -8.61
C GLY A 109 -11.92 7.89 -8.88
N THR A 110 -11.34 7.17 -7.91
CA THR A 110 -10.01 6.58 -7.98
C THR A 110 -9.86 5.68 -9.20
N LYS A 111 -8.76 5.80 -9.92
CA LYS A 111 -8.41 4.98 -11.10
C LYS A 111 -7.14 4.16 -10.87
N SER A 112 -6.21 4.70 -10.10
CA SER A 112 -4.90 4.10 -9.90
C SER A 112 -4.52 4.08 -8.42
N ILE A 113 -3.85 2.99 -8.00
CA ILE A 113 -3.43 2.75 -6.61
C ILE A 113 -2.01 2.20 -6.62
N GLU A 114 -1.14 2.80 -5.82
CA GLU A 114 0.17 2.24 -5.53
C GLU A 114 0.16 1.58 -4.14
N PHE A 115 0.81 0.42 -4.02
CA PHE A 115 0.90 -0.33 -2.78
C PHE A 115 2.33 -0.42 -2.29
N ILE A 116 2.52 -0.19 -0.99
CA ILE A 116 3.77 -0.42 -0.25
C ILE A 116 3.46 -1.05 1.10
N GLY A 117 4.49 -1.48 1.84
CA GLY A 117 4.36 -2.03 3.19
C GLY A 117 4.60 -3.53 3.28
N VAL A 118 3.92 -4.23 4.17
CA VAL A 118 4.19 -5.64 4.48
C VAL A 118 2.95 -6.54 4.49
N ASP A 119 3.04 -7.81 4.24
CA ASP A 119 4.11 -8.58 3.59
C ASP A 119 3.84 -8.76 2.12
N GLY A 120 4.88 -8.71 1.29
CA GLY A 120 4.77 -8.86 -0.17
C GLY A 120 4.15 -10.18 -0.63
N ASN A 121 4.27 -11.27 0.15
CA ASN A 121 3.60 -12.55 -0.11
C ASN A 121 2.22 -12.67 0.56
N GLY A 122 1.89 -11.76 1.45
CA GLY A 122 0.71 -11.78 2.30
C GLY A 122 -0.29 -10.68 1.95
N CYS A 123 -0.38 -9.70 2.84
CA CYS A 123 -1.39 -8.65 2.78
C CYS A 123 -1.22 -7.72 1.58
N VAL A 124 0.02 -7.37 1.19
CA VAL A 124 0.28 -6.58 -0.01
C VAL A 124 -0.18 -7.35 -1.24
N LYS A 125 0.24 -8.62 -1.41
CA LYS A 125 -0.21 -9.46 -2.53
C LYS A 125 -1.73 -9.57 -2.61
N ALA A 126 -2.39 -9.84 -1.49
CA ALA A 126 -3.84 -10.01 -1.47
C ALA A 126 -4.57 -8.72 -1.84
N SER A 127 -4.07 -7.56 -1.38
CA SER A 127 -4.63 -6.26 -1.69
C SER A 127 -4.41 -5.88 -3.16
N VAL A 128 -3.22 -6.09 -3.69
CA VAL A 128 -2.87 -5.86 -5.11
C VAL A 128 -3.80 -6.67 -6.02
N LEU A 129 -3.94 -7.99 -5.77
CA LEU A 129 -4.80 -8.83 -6.61
C LEU A 129 -6.28 -8.48 -6.49
N ALA A 130 -6.73 -8.02 -5.33
CA ALA A 130 -8.09 -7.53 -5.16
C ALA A 130 -8.31 -6.21 -5.91
N ALA A 131 -7.37 -5.27 -5.86
CA ALA A 131 -7.44 -4.03 -6.61
C ALA A 131 -7.55 -4.25 -8.13
N ILE A 132 -6.79 -5.21 -8.68
CA ILE A 132 -6.91 -5.61 -10.08
C ILE A 132 -8.32 -6.12 -10.42
N LYS A 133 -8.91 -6.93 -9.53
CA LYS A 133 -10.30 -7.43 -9.72
C LYS A 133 -11.34 -6.32 -9.69
N GLU A 134 -11.09 -5.27 -8.93
CA GLU A 134 -11.94 -4.06 -8.87
C GLU A 134 -11.60 -3.07 -10.02
N ASN A 135 -10.78 -3.48 -11.00
CA ASN A 135 -10.39 -2.73 -12.19
C ASN A 135 -9.55 -1.47 -11.94
N TYR A 136 -8.81 -1.39 -10.84
CA TYR A 136 -7.82 -0.34 -10.63
C TYR A 136 -6.55 -0.59 -11.47
N GLN A 137 -5.91 0.47 -11.92
CA GLN A 137 -4.52 0.44 -12.36
C GLN A 137 -3.65 0.32 -11.10
N VAL A 138 -2.78 -0.67 -11.07
CA VAL A 138 -2.02 -0.98 -9.85
C VAL A 138 -0.53 -0.89 -10.10
N SER A 139 0.17 -0.22 -9.19
CA SER A 139 1.63 -0.19 -9.11
C SER A 139 2.12 -0.62 -7.72
N VAL A 140 3.35 -1.08 -7.67
CA VAL A 140 4.06 -1.51 -6.45
C VAL A 140 5.50 -1.05 -6.55
N ASP A 141 5.99 -0.35 -5.53
CA ASP A 141 7.41 -0.03 -5.38
C ASP A 141 8.09 -1.06 -4.47
N LEU A 142 8.90 -1.94 -5.06
CA LEU A 142 9.57 -3.04 -4.34
C LEU A 142 10.54 -2.55 -3.27
N SER A 143 11.14 -1.39 -3.44
CA SER A 143 12.05 -0.82 -2.44
C SER A 143 11.35 -0.53 -1.11
N ALA A 144 10.03 -0.29 -1.15
CA ALA A 144 9.17 -0.02 0.00
C ALA A 144 8.25 -1.19 0.37
N VAL A 145 8.57 -2.43 -0.08
CA VAL A 145 7.82 -3.65 0.25
C VAL A 145 8.69 -4.61 1.04
N GLY A 146 8.27 -4.94 2.26
CA GLY A 146 8.93 -5.96 3.06
C GLY A 146 8.49 -7.37 2.68
N VAL A 147 9.46 -8.27 2.53
CA VAL A 147 9.24 -9.67 2.13
C VAL A 147 9.99 -10.62 3.05
N ALA A 148 9.25 -11.39 3.85
CA ALA A 148 9.86 -12.36 4.76
C ALA A 148 10.42 -13.61 4.06
N ASN A 149 9.85 -14.00 2.91
CA ASN A 149 10.28 -15.17 2.13
C ASN A 149 10.50 -14.80 0.67
N GLN A 150 11.74 -14.47 0.33
CA GLN A 150 12.12 -14.04 -1.03
C GLN A 150 11.91 -15.13 -2.09
N LYS A 151 12.17 -16.41 -1.77
CA LYS A 151 11.94 -17.51 -2.72
C LYS A 151 10.48 -17.64 -3.13
N LYS A 152 9.57 -17.51 -2.15
CA LYS A 152 8.13 -17.50 -2.41
C LYS A 152 7.70 -16.26 -3.18
N PHE A 153 8.39 -15.15 -2.97
CA PHE A 153 8.06 -13.87 -3.61
C PHE A 153 8.25 -13.88 -5.11
N GLN A 154 9.17 -14.66 -5.66
CA GLN A 154 9.31 -14.82 -7.11
C GLN A 154 8.00 -15.29 -7.77
N LYS A 155 7.24 -16.17 -7.10
CA LYS A 155 5.91 -16.59 -7.58
C LYS A 155 4.88 -15.46 -7.49
N THR A 156 5.01 -14.59 -6.50
CA THR A 156 4.15 -13.41 -6.36
C THR A 156 4.43 -12.41 -7.46
N LEU A 157 5.70 -12.10 -7.74
CA LEU A 157 6.11 -11.23 -8.84
C LEU A 157 5.60 -11.75 -10.19
N HIS A 158 5.75 -13.05 -10.45
CA HIS A 158 5.21 -13.64 -11.68
C HIS A 158 3.70 -13.44 -11.84
N LYS A 159 2.94 -13.59 -10.75
CA LYS A 159 1.49 -13.32 -10.74
C LYS A 159 1.18 -11.85 -11.01
N TRP A 160 1.94 -10.94 -10.41
CA TRP A 160 1.76 -9.51 -10.62
C TRP A 160 2.05 -9.11 -12.06
N HIS A 161 3.14 -9.59 -12.65
CA HIS A 161 3.46 -9.37 -14.06
C HIS A 161 2.35 -9.91 -14.98
N SER A 162 1.85 -11.13 -14.73
CA SER A 162 0.74 -11.71 -15.49
C SER A 162 -0.55 -10.91 -15.35
N ALA A 163 -0.76 -10.25 -14.23
CA ALA A 163 -1.92 -9.37 -13.96
C ALA A 163 -1.70 -7.91 -14.40
N ARG A 164 -0.57 -7.61 -15.08
CA ARG A 164 -0.20 -6.26 -15.55
C ARG A 164 -0.04 -5.23 -14.43
N VAL A 165 0.43 -5.65 -13.27
CA VAL A 165 0.86 -4.73 -12.20
C VAL A 165 2.14 -4.04 -12.66
N SER A 166 2.20 -2.71 -12.53
CA SER A 166 3.44 -1.95 -12.72
C SER A 166 4.33 -2.15 -11.50
N VAL A 167 5.50 -2.75 -11.68
CA VAL A 167 6.43 -3.04 -10.59
C VAL A 167 7.69 -2.21 -10.80
N GLU A 168 8.04 -1.39 -9.81
CA GLU A 168 9.20 -0.51 -9.81
C GLU A 168 10.13 -0.84 -8.64
N GLY A 169 11.39 -0.38 -8.73
CA GLY A 169 12.38 -0.58 -7.67
C GLY A 169 12.88 -2.03 -7.56
N GLU A 170 13.73 -2.24 -6.57
CA GLU A 170 14.28 -3.55 -6.21
C GLU A 170 14.04 -3.81 -4.72
N LEU A 171 13.95 -5.08 -4.32
CA LEU A 171 13.87 -5.45 -2.91
C LEU A 171 15.16 -5.03 -2.18
N SER A 172 15.02 -4.34 -1.08
CA SER A 172 16.10 -4.00 -0.15
C SER A 172 16.57 -5.22 0.65
#